data_062b4f5a5b9ba9f660b7ddcb59845e14
#
_entry.id   062b4f5a5b9ba9f660b7ddcb59845e14
#
_cell.length_a   1.000
_cell.length_b   1.000
_cell.length_c   1.000
_cell.angle_alpha   90.00
_cell.angle_beta   90.00
_cell.angle_gamma   90.00
#
_symmetry.space_group_name_H-M   'P 1'
#
loop_
_entity.id
_entity.type
_entity.pdbx_description
1 polymer ?
#
loop_
_entity_poly.entity_id
_entity_poly.type
_entity_poly.pdbx_seq_one_letter_code
_entity_poly.pdbx_strand_id
1 'polypeptide(L)'
;MSENKYAELIIDGKSYKLPVVEGTEGEKALDISGLRKNTGYITVDPGFFNTGACYSNVTFIDGERGILRYRGIPVEELADKATFVETAYLLLHGKLPSKEQLQAFSSLLNLNSMLHEDMRHFFDGFPRGAHPMHILSTMINALSTFYPNVDLQSLKEDINLSAARLISQVRTLAAFAYKKSIGEPIVYPRHDLSYCANFLNMMFDSPVKPYEMNTDVVKALNLLLILHADHEQNCSTTTVRTVGSAQVNLYATISAGVSALSGPLH
;
A
#
# COMPACT_ATOMS: atom_id res chain seq x y z
N MET A 1 -4.93 21.97 -27.00
CA MET A 1 -3.64 21.29 -27.23
C MET A 1 -2.59 22.14 -26.54
N SER A 2 -1.97 21.67 -25.43
CA SER A 2 -0.91 22.42 -24.76
C SER A 2 0.30 22.46 -25.68
N GLU A 3 0.86 23.66 -25.93
CA GLU A 3 2.15 23.78 -26.59
C GLU A 3 3.16 22.91 -25.85
N ASN A 4 3.82 22.02 -26.58
CA ASN A 4 4.91 21.20 -26.02
C ASN A 4 6.03 22.16 -25.58
N LYS A 5 6.18 22.35 -24.27
CA LYS A 5 7.26 23.14 -23.69
C LYS A 5 8.54 22.29 -23.73
N TYR A 6 9.66 22.90 -24.11
CA TYR A 6 10.98 22.25 -24.11
C TYR A 6 11.96 23.09 -23.30
N ALA A 7 12.82 22.39 -22.57
CA ALA A 7 14.05 22.97 -22.04
C ALA A 7 15.21 22.67 -23.01
N GLU A 8 16.18 23.55 -23.06
CA GLU A 8 17.38 23.38 -23.87
C GLU A 8 18.55 22.93 -22.99
N LEU A 9 19.16 21.83 -23.35
CA LEU A 9 20.36 21.31 -22.71
C LEU A 9 21.54 21.41 -23.68
N ILE A 10 22.58 22.13 -23.31
CA ILE A 10 23.77 22.27 -24.14
C ILE A 10 24.89 21.38 -23.57
N ILE A 11 25.38 20.44 -24.39
CA ILE A 11 26.49 19.54 -24.06
C ILE A 11 27.49 19.60 -25.19
N ASP A 12 28.75 19.87 -24.88
CA ASP A 12 29.87 19.96 -25.84
C ASP A 12 29.56 20.88 -27.05
N GLY A 13 28.89 22.01 -26.78
CA GLY A 13 28.50 22.99 -27.79
C GLY A 13 27.30 22.58 -28.68
N LYS A 14 26.66 21.44 -28.42
CA LYS A 14 25.45 21.00 -29.13
C LYS A 14 24.22 21.19 -28.26
N SER A 15 23.14 21.69 -28.86
CA SER A 15 21.86 21.87 -28.19
C SER A 15 20.96 20.64 -28.35
N TYR A 16 20.32 20.25 -27.27
CA TYR A 16 19.33 19.17 -27.18
C TYR A 16 18.08 19.67 -26.51
N LYS A 17 16.93 19.39 -27.13
CA LYS A 17 15.62 19.73 -26.55
C LYS A 17 15.12 18.59 -25.67
N LEU A 18 14.81 18.88 -24.40
CA LEU A 18 14.19 17.98 -23.47
C LEU A 18 12.73 18.38 -23.26
N PRO A 19 11.76 17.47 -23.40
CA PRO A 19 10.37 17.79 -23.12
C PRO A 19 10.19 18.22 -21.65
N VAL A 20 9.39 19.26 -21.43
CA VAL A 20 8.99 19.68 -20.09
C VAL A 20 7.65 19.04 -19.76
N VAL A 21 7.59 18.32 -18.65
CA VAL A 21 6.38 17.77 -18.07
C VAL A 21 5.93 18.69 -16.95
N GLU A 22 4.65 19.03 -16.94
CA GLU A 22 4.06 19.85 -15.88
C GLU A 22 2.97 19.05 -15.16
N GLY A 23 3.13 18.90 -13.85
CA GLY A 23 2.14 18.27 -12.98
C GLY A 23 0.90 19.14 -12.78
N THR A 24 -0.18 18.57 -12.27
CA THR A 24 -1.45 19.28 -12.01
C THR A 24 -1.34 20.37 -10.95
N GLU A 25 -0.36 20.29 -10.07
CA GLU A 25 -0.06 21.29 -9.03
C GLU A 25 1.03 22.30 -9.46
N GLY A 26 1.43 22.28 -10.75
CA GLY A 26 2.39 23.22 -11.33
C GLY A 26 3.86 22.81 -11.20
N GLU A 27 4.15 21.65 -10.65
CA GLU A 27 5.50 21.10 -10.58
C GLU A 27 6.03 20.75 -11.97
N LYS A 28 7.30 21.08 -12.25
CA LYS A 28 7.89 20.91 -13.58
C LYS A 28 9.04 19.93 -13.53
N ALA A 29 9.03 18.97 -14.45
CA ALA A 29 10.10 18.00 -14.63
C ALA A 29 10.63 18.03 -16.08
N LEU A 30 11.89 17.63 -16.25
CA LEU A 30 12.49 17.39 -17.57
C LEU A 30 12.39 15.90 -17.88
N ASP A 31 11.80 15.55 -19.01
CA ASP A 31 11.83 14.18 -19.49
C ASP A 31 13.19 13.86 -20.09
N ILE A 32 13.97 13.06 -19.36
CA ILE A 32 15.33 12.64 -19.72
C ILE A 32 15.37 11.26 -20.38
N SER A 33 14.24 10.66 -20.73
CA SER A 33 14.16 9.29 -21.32
C SER A 33 15.00 9.15 -22.59
N GLY A 34 15.10 10.21 -23.39
CA GLY A 34 15.92 10.27 -24.59
C GLY A 34 17.40 10.66 -24.39
N LEU A 35 17.79 11.11 -23.20
CA LEU A 35 19.08 11.74 -22.95
C LEU A 35 20.26 10.85 -23.35
N ARG A 36 20.32 9.62 -22.83
CA ARG A 36 21.41 8.69 -23.11
C ARG A 36 21.50 8.32 -24.60
N LYS A 37 20.39 8.08 -25.24
CA LYS A 37 20.34 7.72 -26.68
C LYS A 37 20.88 8.84 -27.55
N ASN A 38 20.56 10.10 -27.22
CA ASN A 38 20.86 11.26 -28.06
C ASN A 38 22.24 11.86 -27.77
N THR A 39 22.78 11.70 -26.54
CA THR A 39 23.99 12.39 -26.09
C THR A 39 25.08 11.45 -25.58
N GLY A 40 24.76 10.22 -25.20
CA GLY A 40 25.66 9.33 -24.47
C GLY A 40 25.74 9.60 -22.97
N TYR A 41 25.22 10.73 -22.47
CA TYR A 41 25.26 11.11 -21.05
C TYR A 41 24.09 10.51 -20.28
N ILE A 42 24.30 10.32 -18.96
CA ILE A 42 23.28 9.96 -17.96
C ILE A 42 23.27 11.01 -16.86
N THR A 43 22.23 11.01 -16.05
CA THR A 43 22.16 11.82 -14.83
C THR A 43 22.65 11.03 -13.63
N VAL A 44 23.16 11.72 -12.61
CA VAL A 44 23.51 11.16 -11.29
C VAL A 44 22.74 11.93 -10.24
N ASP A 45 21.86 11.22 -9.55
CA ASP A 45 21.01 11.77 -8.47
C ASP A 45 20.89 10.71 -7.35
N PRO A 46 21.86 10.64 -6.42
CA PRO A 46 21.84 9.70 -5.32
C PRO A 46 20.59 9.89 -4.46
N GLY A 47 19.77 8.86 -4.32
CA GLY A 47 18.55 8.91 -3.53
C GLY A 47 17.34 9.55 -4.22
N PHE A 48 17.42 9.85 -5.51
CA PHE A 48 16.32 10.42 -6.31
C PHE A 48 15.75 11.75 -5.79
N PHE A 49 16.63 12.59 -5.21
CA PHE A 49 16.23 13.85 -4.57
C PHE A 49 15.60 14.85 -5.55
N ASN A 50 16.10 14.85 -6.80
CA ASN A 50 15.66 15.76 -7.86
C ASN A 50 15.13 15.00 -9.07
N THR A 51 14.74 13.73 -8.88
CA THR A 51 14.32 12.86 -9.99
C THR A 51 12.90 12.38 -9.77
N GLY A 52 11.98 12.79 -10.63
CA GLY A 52 10.64 12.21 -10.69
C GLY A 52 10.71 10.76 -11.19
N ALA A 53 10.39 9.80 -10.35
CA ALA A 53 10.49 8.38 -10.67
C ALA A 53 9.32 7.86 -11.52
N CYS A 54 8.17 8.53 -11.49
CA CYS A 54 6.97 8.17 -12.25
C CYS A 54 5.91 9.27 -12.25
N TYR A 55 4.92 9.07 -13.10
CA TYR A 55 3.64 9.78 -13.00
C TYR A 55 2.71 9.05 -12.04
N SER A 56 2.09 9.78 -11.12
CA SER A 56 1.08 9.26 -10.21
C SER A 56 -0.08 10.24 -10.11
N ASN A 57 -1.30 9.70 -10.03
CA ASN A 57 -2.51 10.44 -9.73
C ASN A 57 -3.17 9.91 -8.44
N VAL A 58 -2.40 9.26 -7.58
CA VAL A 58 -2.91 8.64 -6.35
C VAL A 58 -2.90 9.63 -5.21
N THR A 59 -1.74 10.17 -4.88
CA THR A 59 -1.53 11.02 -3.71
C THR A 59 -0.75 12.26 -4.08
N PHE A 60 -1.11 13.37 -3.47
CA PHE A 60 -0.35 14.61 -3.47
C PHE A 60 -0.02 15.02 -2.03
N ILE A 61 1.25 15.35 -1.79
CA ILE A 61 1.75 15.84 -0.50
C ILE A 61 2.51 17.15 -0.72
N ASP A 62 2.17 18.14 0.09
CA ASP A 62 2.98 19.35 0.29
C ASP A 62 3.28 19.46 1.78
N GLY A 63 4.46 19.01 2.17
CA GLY A 63 4.87 18.98 3.58
C GLY A 63 5.07 20.36 4.18
N GLU A 64 5.42 21.38 3.38
CA GLU A 64 5.61 22.76 3.84
C GLU A 64 4.26 23.41 4.17
N ARG A 65 3.24 23.12 3.37
CA ARG A 65 1.88 23.63 3.56
C ARG A 65 1.00 22.73 4.43
N GLY A 66 1.46 21.52 4.76
CA GLY A 66 0.68 20.53 5.50
C GLY A 66 -0.51 20.01 4.70
N ILE A 67 -0.38 19.83 3.39
CA ILE A 67 -1.45 19.35 2.50
C ILE A 67 -1.22 17.88 2.17
N LEU A 68 -2.27 17.07 2.37
CA LEU A 68 -2.33 15.69 1.91
C LEU A 68 -3.66 15.45 1.20
N ARG A 69 -3.61 14.92 -0.03
CA ARG A 69 -4.81 14.58 -0.81
C ARG A 69 -4.69 13.18 -1.40
N TYR A 70 -5.76 12.42 -1.31
CA TYR A 70 -5.90 11.13 -2.00
C TYR A 70 -6.85 11.28 -3.18
N ARG A 71 -6.35 11.01 -4.40
CA ARG A 71 -7.13 11.18 -5.64
C ARG A 71 -7.78 12.56 -5.75
N GLY A 72 -7.08 13.60 -5.25
CA GLY A 72 -7.54 14.98 -5.24
C GLY A 72 -8.45 15.37 -4.07
N ILE A 73 -8.90 14.42 -3.24
CA ILE A 73 -9.74 14.68 -2.06
C ILE A 73 -8.83 14.98 -0.86
N PRO A 74 -9.03 16.10 -0.14
CA PRO A 74 -8.29 16.39 1.08
C PRO A 74 -8.45 15.29 2.12
N VAL A 75 -7.35 14.94 2.79
CA VAL A 75 -7.38 13.85 3.79
C VAL A 75 -8.31 14.17 4.96
N GLU A 76 -8.47 15.44 5.31
CA GLU A 76 -9.38 15.92 6.35
C GLU A 76 -10.84 15.56 6.03
N GLU A 77 -11.24 15.66 4.76
CA GLU A 77 -12.59 15.28 4.36
C GLU A 77 -12.81 13.77 4.43
N LEU A 78 -11.81 12.98 4.05
CA LEU A 78 -11.86 11.53 4.16
C LEU A 78 -11.88 11.11 5.63
N ALA A 79 -11.07 11.75 6.47
CA ALA A 79 -11.01 11.49 7.90
C ALA A 79 -12.34 11.74 8.61
N ASP A 80 -13.07 12.78 8.20
CA ASP A 80 -14.37 13.16 8.77
C ASP A 80 -15.53 12.29 8.26
N LYS A 81 -15.52 11.93 6.96
CA LYS A 81 -16.70 11.42 6.27
C LYS A 81 -16.59 9.98 5.78
N ALA A 82 -15.38 9.43 5.67
CA ALA A 82 -15.15 8.13 5.07
C ALA A 82 -14.71 7.07 6.08
N THR A 83 -14.87 5.83 5.70
CA THR A 83 -14.23 4.68 6.35
C THR A 83 -12.92 4.32 5.66
N PHE A 84 -12.06 3.57 6.36
CA PHE A 84 -10.84 3.03 5.74
C PHE A 84 -11.15 2.17 4.50
N VAL A 85 -12.24 1.41 4.52
CA VAL A 85 -12.65 0.59 3.37
C VAL A 85 -13.01 1.45 2.16
N GLU A 86 -13.70 2.58 2.36
CA GLU A 86 -14.00 3.55 1.29
C GLU A 86 -12.72 4.21 0.77
N THR A 87 -11.79 4.57 1.67
CA THR A 87 -10.49 5.13 1.30
C THR A 87 -9.63 4.12 0.53
N ALA A 88 -9.58 2.87 0.97
CA ALA A 88 -8.90 1.80 0.23
C ALA A 88 -9.49 1.61 -1.18
N TYR A 89 -10.81 1.63 -1.29
CA TYR A 89 -11.49 1.58 -2.59
C TYR A 89 -11.13 2.80 -3.46
N LEU A 90 -11.13 4.00 -2.90
CA LEU A 90 -10.73 5.24 -3.59
C LEU A 90 -9.32 5.15 -4.16
N LEU A 91 -8.36 4.70 -3.35
CA LEU A 91 -6.96 4.57 -3.78
C LEU A 91 -6.81 3.55 -4.91
N LEU A 92 -7.48 2.41 -4.83
CA LEU A 92 -7.42 1.34 -5.83
C LEU A 92 -8.15 1.72 -7.14
N HIS A 93 -9.35 2.30 -7.05
CA HIS A 93 -10.25 2.50 -8.19
C HIS A 93 -10.33 3.95 -8.68
N GLY A 94 -9.71 4.91 -7.98
CA GLY A 94 -9.63 6.31 -8.39
C GLY A 94 -10.87 7.16 -8.07
N LYS A 95 -11.89 6.59 -7.44
CA LYS A 95 -13.13 7.29 -7.03
C LYS A 95 -13.74 6.63 -5.80
N LEU A 96 -14.50 7.40 -5.03
CA LEU A 96 -15.28 6.85 -3.92
C LEU A 96 -16.34 5.84 -4.43
N PRO A 97 -16.61 4.77 -3.65
CA PRO A 97 -17.58 3.77 -4.05
C PRO A 97 -19.03 4.28 -3.94
N SER A 98 -19.94 3.80 -4.81
CA SER A 98 -21.37 3.83 -4.51
C SER A 98 -21.70 2.90 -3.33
N LYS A 99 -22.92 2.96 -2.81
CA LYS A 99 -23.36 2.05 -1.72
C LYS A 99 -23.23 0.58 -2.13
N GLU A 100 -23.62 0.26 -3.34
CA GLU A 100 -23.56 -1.10 -3.89
C GLU A 100 -22.09 -1.56 -4.07
N GLN A 101 -21.23 -0.66 -4.56
CA GLN A 101 -19.79 -0.92 -4.70
C GLN A 101 -19.12 -1.11 -3.34
N LEU A 102 -19.46 -0.27 -2.36
CA LEU A 102 -18.94 -0.41 -1.00
C LEU A 102 -19.36 -1.74 -0.37
N GLN A 103 -20.64 -2.12 -0.53
CA GLN A 103 -21.13 -3.40 -0.03
C GLN A 103 -20.43 -4.58 -0.70
N ALA A 104 -20.27 -4.55 -2.01
CA ALA A 104 -19.59 -5.59 -2.76
C ALA A 104 -18.10 -5.71 -2.34
N PHE A 105 -17.41 -4.57 -2.21
CA PHE A 105 -16.01 -4.55 -1.78
C PHE A 105 -15.83 -5.01 -0.34
N SER A 106 -16.71 -4.56 0.58
CA SER A 106 -16.70 -5.02 1.98
C SER A 106 -16.94 -6.52 2.08
N SER A 107 -17.88 -7.05 1.29
CA SER A 107 -18.14 -8.49 1.21
C SER A 107 -16.93 -9.25 0.68
N LEU A 108 -16.27 -8.72 -0.36
CA LEU A 108 -15.05 -9.32 -0.92
C LEU A 108 -13.92 -9.38 0.13
N LEU A 109 -13.71 -8.30 0.91
CA LEU A 109 -12.74 -8.28 1.99
C LEU A 109 -13.07 -9.32 3.08
N ASN A 110 -14.35 -9.41 3.48
CA ASN A 110 -14.77 -10.36 4.51
C ASN A 110 -14.61 -11.82 4.06
N LEU A 111 -15.00 -12.14 2.83
CA LEU A 111 -14.85 -13.49 2.26
C LEU A 111 -13.38 -13.94 2.15
N ASN A 112 -12.46 -12.98 2.00
CA ASN A 112 -11.03 -13.26 1.87
C ASN A 112 -10.24 -13.00 3.16
N SER A 113 -10.90 -12.87 4.31
CA SER A 113 -10.22 -12.56 5.58
C SER A 113 -9.55 -13.76 6.25
N MET A 114 -10.00 -14.98 5.94
CA MET A 114 -9.38 -16.20 6.46
C MET A 114 -8.05 -16.49 5.80
N LEU A 115 -7.11 -16.97 6.61
CA LEU A 115 -5.87 -17.58 6.11
C LEU A 115 -6.09 -19.08 5.90
N HIS A 116 -5.32 -19.67 5.00
CA HIS A 116 -5.23 -21.14 4.95
C HIS A 116 -4.75 -21.67 6.30
N GLU A 117 -5.35 -22.74 6.81
CA GLU A 117 -5.07 -23.22 8.17
C GLU A 117 -3.60 -23.60 8.35
N ASP A 118 -2.95 -24.14 7.33
CA ASP A 118 -1.52 -24.48 7.37
C ASP A 118 -0.61 -23.26 7.59
N MET A 119 -1.09 -22.04 7.31
CA MET A 119 -0.35 -20.81 7.61
C MET A 119 -0.04 -20.66 9.11
N ARG A 120 -0.80 -21.29 10.00
CA ARG A 120 -0.55 -21.28 11.45
C ARG A 120 0.79 -21.90 11.80
N HIS A 121 1.18 -22.98 11.12
CA HIS A 121 2.43 -23.68 11.39
C HIS A 121 3.67 -22.83 11.12
N PHE A 122 3.58 -21.87 10.20
CA PHE A 122 4.69 -20.92 9.97
C PHE A 122 4.98 -20.05 11.20
N PHE A 123 3.95 -19.69 11.97
CA PHE A 123 4.14 -18.90 13.18
C PHE A 123 4.91 -19.66 14.26
N ASP A 124 4.86 -20.98 14.27
CA ASP A 124 5.57 -21.81 15.27
C ASP A 124 7.08 -21.77 15.07
N GLY A 125 7.55 -21.50 13.85
CA GLY A 125 8.97 -21.36 13.53
C GLY A 125 9.60 -20.03 13.98
N PHE A 126 8.80 -19.02 14.33
CA PHE A 126 9.36 -17.73 14.78
C PHE A 126 9.76 -17.78 16.25
N PRO A 127 10.95 -17.24 16.61
CA PRO A 127 11.36 -17.13 18.01
C PRO A 127 10.47 -16.14 18.78
N ARG A 128 10.41 -16.34 20.09
CA ARG A 128 9.75 -15.39 21.00
C ARG A 128 10.37 -14.04 20.87
N GLY A 129 9.96 -13.02 20.67
CA GLY A 129 10.60 -11.69 20.51
C GLY A 129 11.02 -11.37 19.10
N ALA A 130 10.66 -12.18 18.11
CA ALA A 130 10.80 -11.78 16.70
C ALA A 130 10.03 -10.50 16.45
N HIS A 131 10.64 -9.55 15.73
CA HIS A 131 10.02 -8.27 15.42
C HIS A 131 8.77 -8.49 14.56
N PRO A 132 7.60 -7.91 14.92
CA PRO A 132 6.33 -8.19 14.24
C PRO A 132 6.36 -7.84 12.76
N MET A 133 7.11 -6.82 12.35
CA MET A 133 7.24 -6.45 10.93
C MET A 133 7.98 -7.52 10.12
N HIS A 134 8.98 -8.18 10.70
CA HIS A 134 9.68 -9.28 10.01
C HIS A 134 8.80 -10.51 9.89
N ILE A 135 8.00 -10.82 10.93
CA ILE A 135 6.97 -11.85 10.85
C ILE A 135 5.99 -11.52 9.73
N LEU A 136 5.46 -10.30 9.72
CA LEU A 136 4.45 -9.86 8.76
C LEU A 136 4.99 -9.95 7.32
N SER A 137 6.18 -9.43 7.05
CA SER A 137 6.81 -9.48 5.73
C SER A 137 6.99 -10.94 5.26
N THR A 138 7.52 -11.80 6.12
CA THR A 138 7.72 -13.22 5.81
C THR A 138 6.40 -13.92 5.51
N MET A 139 5.38 -13.69 6.33
CA MET A 139 4.07 -14.32 6.17
C MET A 139 3.32 -13.83 4.92
N ILE A 140 3.47 -12.55 4.55
CA ILE A 140 2.92 -12.03 3.29
C ILE A 140 3.58 -12.74 2.10
N ASN A 141 4.90 -12.93 2.11
CA ASN A 141 5.56 -13.66 1.04
C ASN A 141 5.10 -15.12 0.99
N ALA A 142 4.94 -15.76 2.15
CA ALA A 142 4.44 -17.15 2.23
C ALA A 142 3.03 -17.31 1.65
N LEU A 143 2.16 -16.28 1.71
CA LEU A 143 0.83 -16.32 1.08
C LEU A 143 0.89 -16.66 -0.41
N SER A 144 1.95 -16.27 -1.12
CA SER A 144 2.08 -16.57 -2.55
C SER A 144 2.04 -18.06 -2.86
N THR A 145 2.48 -18.90 -1.93
CA THR A 145 2.50 -20.38 -2.11
C THR A 145 1.11 -21.00 -2.03
N PHE A 146 0.15 -20.29 -1.42
CA PHE A 146 -1.25 -20.71 -1.32
C PHE A 146 -2.11 -20.20 -2.48
N TYR A 147 -1.56 -19.31 -3.31
CA TYR A 147 -2.23 -18.75 -4.50
C TYR A 147 -1.35 -18.88 -5.76
N PRO A 148 -0.97 -20.10 -6.16
CA PRO A 148 0.03 -20.32 -7.22
C PRO A 148 -0.42 -19.88 -8.62
N ASN A 149 -1.72 -19.74 -8.85
CA ASN A 149 -2.30 -19.42 -10.17
C ASN A 149 -2.60 -17.93 -10.37
N VAL A 150 -2.08 -17.06 -9.49
CA VAL A 150 -2.19 -15.60 -9.72
C VAL A 150 -1.19 -15.21 -10.81
N ASP A 151 -1.62 -15.38 -12.06
CA ASP A 151 -0.84 -14.97 -13.23
C ASP A 151 -1.01 -13.47 -13.48
N LEU A 152 0.09 -12.74 -13.42
CA LEU A 152 0.13 -11.31 -13.75
C LEU A 152 -0.24 -11.01 -15.21
N GLN A 153 -0.32 -12.02 -16.08
CA GLN A 153 -0.68 -11.86 -17.48
C GLN A 153 -2.20 -11.85 -17.73
N SER A 154 -3.01 -12.41 -16.84
CA SER A 154 -4.49 -12.36 -16.88
C SER A 154 -5.14 -11.15 -16.20
N LEU A 155 -4.51 -10.28 -15.90
CA LEU A 155 -4.14 -8.89 -15.50
C LEU A 155 -5.16 -7.98 -14.83
N LYS A 156 -6.48 -8.04 -14.91
CA LYS A 156 -7.32 -7.01 -14.25
C LYS A 156 -8.20 -7.52 -13.12
N GLU A 157 -8.80 -8.66 -13.29
CA GLU A 157 -9.66 -9.24 -12.23
C GLU A 157 -8.81 -9.85 -11.12
N ASP A 158 -7.69 -10.49 -11.46
CA ASP A 158 -6.80 -11.12 -10.49
C ASP A 158 -6.04 -10.12 -9.61
N ILE A 159 -5.69 -8.93 -10.13
CA ILE A 159 -5.04 -7.88 -9.33
C ILE A 159 -6.01 -7.33 -8.28
N ASN A 160 -7.26 -7.05 -8.64
CA ASN A 160 -8.24 -6.54 -7.69
C ASN A 160 -8.55 -7.56 -6.59
N LEU A 161 -8.67 -8.84 -6.95
CA LEU A 161 -8.88 -9.91 -5.99
C LEU A 161 -7.65 -10.10 -5.10
N SER A 162 -6.45 -10.06 -5.66
CA SER A 162 -5.19 -10.17 -4.92
C SER A 162 -4.98 -8.98 -3.98
N ALA A 163 -5.33 -7.76 -4.41
CA ALA A 163 -5.30 -6.58 -3.55
C ALA A 163 -6.30 -6.70 -2.39
N ALA A 164 -7.54 -7.14 -2.68
CA ALA A 164 -8.54 -7.36 -1.64
C ALA A 164 -8.11 -8.44 -0.64
N ARG A 165 -7.52 -9.55 -1.12
CA ARG A 165 -6.92 -10.59 -0.28
C ARG A 165 -5.84 -10.03 0.62
N LEU A 166 -4.88 -9.28 0.06
CA LEU A 166 -3.80 -8.67 0.82
C LEU A 166 -4.33 -7.70 1.89
N ILE A 167 -5.21 -6.78 1.53
CA ILE A 167 -5.81 -5.83 2.48
C ILE A 167 -6.48 -6.60 3.64
N SER A 168 -7.16 -7.68 3.33
CA SER A 168 -7.91 -8.45 4.33
C SER A 168 -7.01 -9.38 5.15
N GLN A 169 -6.13 -10.13 4.50
CA GLN A 169 -5.28 -11.15 5.14
C GLN A 169 -4.11 -10.56 5.91
N VAL A 170 -3.54 -9.42 5.47
CA VAL A 170 -2.50 -8.70 6.23
C VAL A 170 -3.03 -8.29 7.60
N ARG A 171 -4.26 -7.84 7.70
CA ARG A 171 -4.94 -7.58 8.97
C ARG A 171 -4.98 -8.83 9.86
N THR A 172 -5.34 -9.98 9.31
CA THR A 172 -5.40 -11.25 10.05
C THR A 172 -4.01 -11.74 10.45
N LEU A 173 -3.01 -11.63 9.55
CA LEU A 173 -1.62 -11.96 9.85
C LEU A 173 -1.06 -11.11 10.99
N ALA A 174 -1.34 -9.80 10.99
CA ALA A 174 -0.89 -8.90 12.05
C ALA A 174 -1.49 -9.27 13.42
N ALA A 175 -2.78 -9.60 13.45
CA ALA A 175 -3.46 -10.03 14.67
C ALA A 175 -2.89 -11.38 15.17
N PHE A 176 -2.65 -12.35 14.27
CA PHE A 176 -2.05 -13.63 14.63
C PHE A 176 -0.62 -13.48 15.15
N ALA A 177 0.19 -12.60 14.51
CA ALA A 177 1.53 -12.29 14.98
C ALA A 177 1.53 -11.70 16.40
N TYR A 178 0.59 -10.78 16.68
CA TYR A 178 0.41 -10.23 18.03
C TYR A 178 0.02 -11.31 19.03
N LYS A 179 -1.00 -12.12 18.77
CA LYS A 179 -1.44 -13.21 19.64
C LYS A 179 -0.30 -14.19 19.93
N LYS A 180 0.48 -14.54 18.91
CA LYS A 180 1.67 -15.38 19.08
C LYS A 180 2.71 -14.72 19.98
N SER A 181 2.96 -13.42 19.85
CA SER A 181 3.97 -12.71 20.64
C SER A 181 3.66 -12.68 22.14
N ILE A 182 2.37 -12.61 22.49
CA ILE A 182 1.92 -12.62 23.90
C ILE A 182 1.60 -14.02 24.43
N GLY A 183 1.67 -15.05 23.57
CA GLY A 183 1.42 -16.46 23.95
C GLY A 183 -0.05 -16.80 24.16
N GLU A 184 -0.96 -16.03 23.55
CA GLU A 184 -2.40 -16.28 23.57
C GLU A 184 -2.88 -17.05 22.35
N PRO A 185 -4.04 -17.78 22.45
CA PRO A 185 -4.67 -18.40 21.30
C PRO A 185 -5.02 -17.38 20.23
N ILE A 186 -4.87 -17.76 18.96
CA ILE A 186 -5.33 -16.95 17.84
C ILE A 186 -6.85 -16.83 17.84
N VAL A 187 -7.34 -15.68 17.38
CA VAL A 187 -8.77 -15.40 17.21
C VAL A 187 -9.03 -15.20 15.73
N TYR A 188 -9.97 -15.98 15.19
CA TYR A 188 -10.32 -15.94 13.78
C TYR A 188 -11.17 -14.72 13.42
N PRO A 189 -11.10 -14.24 12.16
CA PRO A 189 -11.93 -13.14 11.71
C PRO A 189 -13.42 -13.51 11.71
N ARG A 190 -14.27 -12.53 12.00
CA ARG A 190 -15.72 -12.62 12.00
C ARG A 190 -16.30 -11.82 10.85
N HIS A 191 -17.31 -12.37 10.17
CA HIS A 191 -17.95 -11.72 9.02
C HIS A 191 -18.98 -10.64 9.40
N ASP A 192 -19.43 -10.63 10.65
CA ASP A 192 -20.44 -9.70 11.19
C ASP A 192 -19.83 -8.39 11.71
N LEU A 193 -18.49 -8.29 11.74
CA LEU A 193 -17.80 -7.10 12.21
C LEU A 193 -17.24 -6.25 11.05
N SER A 194 -17.21 -4.93 11.26
CA SER A 194 -16.54 -4.02 10.34
C SER A 194 -15.02 -4.29 10.29
N TYR A 195 -14.34 -3.76 9.28
CA TYR A 195 -12.90 -4.00 9.08
C TYR A 195 -12.07 -3.73 10.35
N CYS A 196 -12.22 -2.53 10.94
CA CYS A 196 -11.46 -2.14 12.14
C CYS A 196 -11.93 -2.89 13.39
N ALA A 197 -13.25 -3.07 13.57
CA ALA A 197 -13.79 -3.82 14.69
C ALA A 197 -13.30 -5.28 14.68
N ASN A 198 -13.23 -5.89 13.51
CA ASN A 198 -12.73 -7.24 13.34
C ASN A 198 -11.24 -7.36 13.69
N PHE A 199 -10.44 -6.38 13.29
CA PHE A 199 -9.02 -6.34 13.70
C PHE A 199 -8.87 -6.26 15.21
N LEU A 200 -9.58 -5.34 15.87
CA LEU A 200 -9.54 -5.19 17.33
C LEU A 200 -10.03 -6.46 18.04
N ASN A 201 -11.08 -7.09 17.51
CA ASN A 201 -11.56 -8.36 18.04
C ASN A 201 -10.48 -9.46 17.95
N MET A 202 -9.86 -9.61 16.78
CA MET A 202 -8.78 -10.60 16.63
C MET A 202 -7.57 -10.32 17.52
N MET A 203 -7.27 -9.05 17.78
CA MET A 203 -6.14 -8.65 18.63
C MET A 203 -6.40 -8.93 20.10
N PHE A 204 -7.59 -8.61 20.62
CA PHE A 204 -7.84 -8.45 22.04
C PHE A 204 -8.83 -9.43 22.64
N ASP A 205 -9.61 -10.14 21.83
CA ASP A 205 -10.51 -11.18 22.33
C ASP A 205 -9.73 -12.38 22.86
N SER A 206 -10.23 -13.01 23.91
CA SER A 206 -9.64 -14.24 24.45
C SER A 206 -10.71 -15.15 25.04
N PRO A 207 -10.44 -16.49 25.16
CA PRO A 207 -11.39 -17.43 25.71
C PRO A 207 -11.80 -17.14 27.16
N VAL A 208 -10.95 -16.46 27.91
CA VAL A 208 -11.20 -16.15 29.34
C VAL A 208 -11.73 -14.74 29.56
N LYS A 209 -11.56 -13.85 28.60
CA LYS A 209 -12.05 -12.46 28.67
C LYS A 209 -12.46 -12.00 27.28
N PRO A 210 -13.76 -12.07 26.96
CA PRO A 210 -14.27 -11.54 25.70
C PRO A 210 -13.94 -10.05 25.54
N TYR A 211 -13.57 -9.65 24.32
CA TYR A 211 -13.28 -8.25 24.03
C TYR A 211 -14.58 -7.43 23.95
N GLU A 212 -14.71 -6.46 24.84
CA GLU A 212 -15.80 -5.49 24.81
C GLU A 212 -15.51 -4.41 23.76
N MET A 213 -16.25 -4.44 22.66
CA MET A 213 -16.07 -3.53 21.54
C MET A 213 -16.36 -2.08 21.94
N ASN A 214 -15.34 -1.23 21.89
CA ASN A 214 -15.48 0.20 22.11
C ASN A 214 -15.54 0.93 20.76
N THR A 215 -16.67 1.60 20.49
CA THR A 215 -16.91 2.31 19.23
C THR A 215 -15.93 3.45 18.99
N ASP A 216 -15.43 4.11 20.02
CA ASP A 216 -14.47 5.21 19.86
C ASP A 216 -13.09 4.70 19.51
N VAL A 217 -12.70 3.53 20.03
CA VAL A 217 -11.45 2.85 19.64
C VAL A 217 -11.54 2.37 18.17
N VAL A 218 -12.70 1.85 17.75
CA VAL A 218 -12.93 1.49 16.36
C VAL A 218 -12.81 2.70 15.43
N LYS A 219 -13.40 3.83 15.78
CA LYS A 219 -13.30 5.09 15.04
C LYS A 219 -11.86 5.62 15.00
N ALA A 220 -11.17 5.59 16.13
CA ALA A 220 -9.76 6.03 16.21
C ALA A 220 -8.87 5.19 15.30
N LEU A 221 -9.02 3.86 15.31
CA LEU A 221 -8.28 2.98 14.41
C LEU A 221 -8.62 3.26 12.95
N ASN A 222 -9.91 3.44 12.62
CA ASN A 222 -10.33 3.80 11.27
C ASN A 222 -9.65 5.08 10.79
N LEU A 223 -9.63 6.11 11.63
CA LEU A 223 -8.96 7.38 11.33
C LEU A 223 -7.45 7.19 11.12
N LEU A 224 -6.78 6.47 12.01
CA LEU A 224 -5.36 6.18 11.87
C LEU A 224 -5.04 5.45 10.57
N LEU A 225 -5.84 4.47 10.16
CA LEU A 225 -5.65 3.76 8.90
C LEU A 225 -5.87 4.66 7.68
N ILE A 226 -6.83 5.59 7.72
CA ILE A 226 -7.03 6.58 6.66
C ILE A 226 -5.81 7.50 6.53
N LEU A 227 -5.34 8.05 7.65
CA LEU A 227 -4.22 8.98 7.66
C LEU A 227 -2.89 8.36 7.23
N HIS A 228 -2.75 7.04 7.34
CA HIS A 228 -1.54 6.29 6.96
C HIS A 228 -1.72 5.46 5.69
N ALA A 229 -2.81 5.66 4.93
CA ALA A 229 -3.14 4.79 3.81
C ALA A 229 -2.15 4.90 2.64
N ASP A 230 -1.63 6.10 2.37
CA ASP A 230 -0.61 6.33 1.34
C ASP A 230 0.25 7.56 1.66
N HIS A 231 1.50 7.57 1.21
CA HIS A 231 2.44 8.67 1.39
C HIS A 231 3.32 8.83 0.13
N GLU A 232 2.70 8.92 -1.04
CA GLU A 232 3.36 9.11 -2.36
C GLU A 232 4.43 8.06 -2.68
N GLN A 233 5.57 8.53 -3.25
CA GLN A 233 6.71 7.70 -3.63
C GLN A 233 7.69 7.48 -2.46
N ASN A 234 7.17 7.12 -1.30
CA ASN A 234 8.00 6.74 -0.15
C ASN A 234 8.87 5.50 -0.45
N CYS A 235 9.73 5.13 0.48
CA CYS A 235 10.65 4.01 0.33
C CYS A 235 9.93 2.68 0.04
N SER A 236 8.79 2.42 0.69
CA SER A 236 7.99 1.20 0.44
C SER A 236 7.41 1.19 -0.97
N THR A 237 6.80 2.29 -1.42
CA THR A 237 6.25 2.40 -2.78
C THR A 237 7.33 2.22 -3.84
N THR A 238 8.49 2.86 -3.66
CA THR A 238 9.64 2.72 -4.56
C THR A 238 10.14 1.28 -4.60
N THR A 239 10.23 0.61 -3.44
CA THR A 239 10.63 -0.80 -3.33
C THR A 239 9.62 -1.71 -4.05
N VAL A 240 8.33 -1.55 -3.79
CA VAL A 240 7.26 -2.32 -4.46
C VAL A 240 7.35 -2.17 -5.98
N ARG A 241 7.53 -0.95 -6.48
CA ARG A 241 7.65 -0.69 -7.92
C ARG A 241 8.91 -1.31 -8.52
N THR A 242 10.03 -1.22 -7.82
CA THR A 242 11.31 -1.79 -8.27
C THR A 242 11.21 -3.31 -8.36
N VAL A 243 10.72 -3.97 -7.30
CA VAL A 243 10.53 -5.42 -7.28
C VAL A 243 9.48 -5.85 -8.30
N GLY A 244 8.35 -5.12 -8.40
CA GLY A 244 7.29 -5.38 -9.36
C GLY A 244 7.73 -5.25 -10.82
N SER A 245 8.75 -4.43 -11.11
CA SER A 245 9.30 -4.30 -12.47
C SER A 245 9.91 -5.60 -13.00
N ALA A 246 10.29 -6.52 -12.11
CA ALA A 246 10.74 -7.87 -12.47
C ALA A 246 9.58 -8.85 -12.76
N GLN A 247 8.33 -8.37 -12.73
CA GLN A 247 7.11 -9.18 -12.97
C GLN A 247 6.92 -10.34 -11.98
N VAL A 248 7.40 -10.19 -10.75
CA VAL A 248 7.09 -11.12 -9.67
C VAL A 248 5.65 -10.91 -9.17
N ASN A 249 5.09 -11.91 -8.50
CA ASN A 249 3.72 -11.84 -7.99
C ASN A 249 3.52 -10.70 -6.98
N LEU A 250 2.28 -10.27 -6.80
CA LEU A 250 1.93 -9.13 -5.94
C LEU A 250 2.29 -9.37 -4.46
N TYR A 251 2.21 -10.59 -3.96
CA TYR A 251 2.55 -10.92 -2.57
C TYR A 251 4.05 -10.68 -2.30
N ALA A 252 4.93 -11.09 -3.21
CA ALA A 252 6.36 -10.86 -3.09
C ALA A 252 6.70 -9.35 -3.15
N THR A 253 6.06 -8.59 -4.03
CA THR A 253 6.26 -7.14 -4.12
C THR A 253 5.82 -6.41 -2.85
N ILE A 254 4.65 -6.75 -2.30
CA ILE A 254 4.14 -6.15 -1.06
C ILE A 254 4.98 -6.58 0.15
N SER A 255 5.43 -7.83 0.21
CA SER A 255 6.37 -8.28 1.25
C SER A 255 7.65 -7.44 1.28
N ALA A 256 8.22 -7.12 0.11
CA ALA A 256 9.38 -6.25 -0.01
C ALA A 256 9.08 -4.82 0.50
N GLY A 257 7.90 -4.27 0.17
CA GLY A 257 7.44 -2.98 0.68
C GLY A 257 7.30 -2.97 2.21
N VAL A 258 6.75 -4.03 2.81
CA VAL A 258 6.64 -4.18 4.26
C VAL A 258 8.03 -4.32 4.91
N SER A 259 8.97 -4.98 4.24
CA SER A 259 10.37 -5.02 4.70
C SER A 259 11.01 -3.63 4.71
N ALA A 260 10.78 -2.82 3.68
CA ALA A 260 11.23 -1.43 3.64
C ALA A 260 10.58 -0.58 4.76
N LEU A 261 9.28 -0.79 5.02
CA LEU A 261 8.54 -0.09 6.09
C LEU A 261 9.12 -0.34 7.48
N SER A 262 9.79 -1.47 7.72
CA SER A 262 10.41 -1.79 9.00
C SER A 262 11.69 -0.99 9.29
N GLY A 263 12.19 -0.24 8.35
CA GLY A 263 13.42 0.56 8.50
C GLY A 263 13.24 1.77 9.42
N PRO A 264 14.24 2.11 10.25
CA PRO A 264 14.13 3.19 11.24
C PRO A 264 14.02 4.59 10.61
N LEU A 265 14.35 4.74 9.34
CA LEU A 265 14.26 6.00 8.61
C LEU A 265 13.01 6.12 7.72
N HIS A 266 12.14 5.14 7.80
CA HIS A 266 10.91 5.13 7.00
C HIS A 266 9.82 5.99 7.60
#